data_514dd193deead2675801d810a14bbd40
#
_entry.id   514dd193deead2675801d810a14bbd40
#
_cell.length_a   1.000
_cell.length_b   1.000
_cell.length_c   1.000
_cell.angle_alpha   90.00
_cell.angle_beta   90.00
_cell.angle_gamma   90.00
#
_symmetry.space_group_name_H-M   'P 1'
#
loop_
_entity.id
_entity.type
_entity.pdbx_description
1 polymer ?
#
loop_
_entity_poly.entity_id
_entity_poly.type
_entity_poly.pdbx_seq_one_letter_code
_entity_poly.pdbx_strand_id
1 'polypeptide(L)'
;LLASSAASDVYKRQAIFFLTLGAITMYGTGDGMLTGSGVSFAQKLILLYTKSIGEWSKWIIIPAAFAAMFSTTITCLDAYPRSISAIQGLLRGTDFGHMDSKAERNRFQIWMILHIFASFIALLIARSGGVGVKDFVFAAMTGSFLTAPLFAWMAMDTINSKLVPIKNRYGLFLKTISWIGLIFLTLFSLLFIANSFFGIGIY
;
A
#
# COMPACT_ATOMS: atom_id res chain seq x y z
N LEU A 1 -17.07 13.05 7.33
CA LEU A 1 -16.70 13.52 5.98
C LEU A 1 -15.56 14.54 6.03
N LEU A 2 -15.61 15.56 6.88
CA LEU A 2 -14.54 16.57 7.00
C LEU A 2 -13.21 15.97 7.51
N ALA A 3 -13.25 15.06 8.49
CA ALA A 3 -12.06 14.38 8.99
C ALA A 3 -11.43 13.46 7.93
N SER A 4 -12.25 12.79 7.12
CA SER A 4 -11.80 11.95 6.02
C SER A 4 -11.13 12.76 4.89
N SER A 5 -11.67 13.93 4.55
CA SER A 5 -11.06 14.82 3.56
C SER A 5 -9.74 15.42 4.05
N ALA A 6 -9.67 15.83 5.32
CA ALA A 6 -8.44 16.34 5.93
C ALA A 6 -7.31 15.30 5.92
N ALA A 7 -7.62 14.03 6.27
CA ALA A 7 -6.64 12.95 6.18
C ALA A 7 -6.14 12.73 4.74
N SER A 8 -7.05 12.73 3.77
CA SER A 8 -6.68 12.62 2.34
C SER A 8 -5.75 13.75 1.89
N ASP A 9 -5.99 14.99 2.35
CA ASP A 9 -5.17 16.13 1.98
C ASP A 9 -3.78 16.08 2.60
N VAL A 10 -3.65 15.54 3.82
CA VAL A 10 -2.35 15.28 4.45
C VAL A 10 -1.54 14.30 3.60
N TYR A 11 -2.11 13.19 3.17
CA TYR A 11 -1.40 12.20 2.33
C TYR A 11 -0.97 12.78 0.96
N LYS A 12 -1.80 13.61 0.33
CA LYS A 12 -1.43 14.29 -0.93
C LYS A 12 -0.25 15.23 -0.74
N ARG A 13 -0.26 16.03 0.32
CA ARG A 13 0.85 16.94 0.65
C ARG A 13 2.14 16.17 0.95
N GLN A 14 2.04 15.06 1.69
CA GLN A 14 3.19 14.18 1.94
C GLN A 14 3.76 13.61 0.64
N ALA A 15 2.91 13.14 -0.28
CA ALA A 15 3.37 12.63 -1.57
C ALA A 15 4.12 13.69 -2.39
N ILE A 16 3.60 14.92 -2.47
CA ILE A 16 4.28 16.03 -3.14
C ILE A 16 5.60 16.37 -2.44
N PHE A 17 5.62 16.41 -1.12
CA PHE A 17 6.83 16.68 -0.34
C PHE A 17 7.91 15.64 -0.63
N PHE A 18 7.60 14.34 -0.58
CA PHE A 18 8.57 13.29 -0.88
C PHE A 18 9.01 13.27 -2.33
N LEU A 19 8.12 13.58 -3.27
CA LEU A 19 8.45 13.69 -4.69
C LEU A 19 9.46 14.83 -4.92
N THR A 20 9.20 16.01 -4.36
CA THR A 20 10.10 17.17 -4.48
C THR A 20 11.43 16.94 -3.76
N LEU A 21 11.40 16.36 -2.57
CA LEU A 21 12.61 16.02 -1.82
C LEU A 21 13.48 15.03 -2.61
N GLY A 22 12.89 13.98 -3.16
CA GLY A 22 13.57 13.00 -4.02
C GLY A 22 14.12 13.64 -5.29
N ALA A 23 13.35 14.51 -5.94
CA ALA A 23 13.80 15.21 -7.16
C ALA A 23 14.99 16.13 -6.88
N ILE A 24 14.99 16.87 -5.79
CA ILE A 24 16.08 17.83 -5.46
C ILE A 24 17.35 17.10 -5.00
N THR A 25 17.21 16.01 -4.26
CA THR A 25 18.35 15.39 -3.57
C THR A 25 18.93 14.18 -4.30
N MET A 26 18.12 13.51 -5.14
CA MET A 26 18.51 12.26 -5.81
C MET A 26 18.64 12.41 -7.33
N TYR A 27 17.93 13.35 -7.95
CA TYR A 27 17.99 13.54 -9.39
C TYR A 27 19.31 14.22 -9.81
N GLY A 28 20.05 13.59 -10.71
CA GLY A 28 21.31 14.14 -11.22
C GLY A 28 22.55 13.96 -10.32
N THR A 29 22.37 13.45 -9.11
CA THR A 29 23.50 13.10 -8.23
C THR A 29 23.72 11.61 -8.34
N GLY A 30 24.72 11.05 -8.90
CA GLY A 30 24.97 9.60 -9.08
C GLY A 30 24.56 8.67 -7.92
N ASP A 31 24.10 9.23 -6.81
CA ASP A 31 23.50 8.58 -5.64
C ASP A 31 22.04 8.13 -5.85
N GLY A 32 21.43 8.41 -7.00
CA GLY A 32 20.00 8.18 -7.27
C GLY A 32 19.56 6.72 -7.34
N MET A 33 20.47 5.76 -7.39
CA MET A 33 20.11 4.35 -7.33
C MET A 33 19.95 3.91 -5.88
N LEU A 34 18.70 3.71 -5.46
CA LEU A 34 18.34 3.02 -4.22
C LEU A 34 18.70 1.52 -4.32
N THR A 35 19.92 1.23 -4.71
CA THR A 35 20.46 -0.12 -4.80
C THR A 35 21.04 -0.53 -3.45
N GLY A 36 20.66 -1.71 -2.97
CA GLY A 36 21.22 -2.27 -1.76
C GLY A 36 20.19 -2.92 -0.84
N SER A 37 20.66 -3.38 0.32
CA SER A 37 19.81 -3.98 1.36
C SER A 37 18.85 -2.94 1.97
N GLY A 38 17.80 -3.41 2.69
CA GLY A 38 16.87 -2.53 3.39
C GLY A 38 17.55 -1.57 4.36
N VAL A 39 18.70 -1.96 4.93
CA VAL A 39 19.51 -1.13 5.82
C VAL A 39 20.14 0.04 5.04
N SER A 40 20.70 -0.22 3.87
CA SER A 40 21.29 0.83 3.02
C SER A 40 20.24 1.81 2.49
N PHE A 41 19.03 1.33 2.22
CA PHE A 41 17.90 2.19 1.89
C PHE A 41 17.53 3.13 3.05
N ALA A 42 17.41 2.59 4.27
CA ALA A 42 17.12 3.38 5.46
C ALA A 42 18.22 4.44 5.74
N GLN A 43 19.48 4.08 5.57
CA GLN A 43 20.59 5.00 5.70
C GLN A 43 20.54 6.14 4.67
N LYS A 44 20.24 5.83 3.41
CA LYS A 44 20.08 6.84 2.36
C LYS A 44 18.90 7.78 2.66
N LEU A 45 17.80 7.26 3.16
CA LEU A 45 16.65 8.06 3.58
C LEU A 45 17.03 9.03 4.71
N ILE A 46 17.77 8.55 5.72
CA ILE A 46 18.25 9.40 6.81
C ILE A 46 19.19 10.49 6.27
N LEU A 47 20.14 10.13 5.39
CA LEU A 47 21.05 11.08 4.76
C LEU A 47 20.31 12.17 3.96
N LEU A 48 19.21 11.84 3.34
CA LEU A 48 18.36 12.76 2.60
C LEU A 48 17.85 13.90 3.52
N TYR A 49 17.40 13.54 4.71
CA TYR A 49 16.94 14.52 5.71
C TYR A 49 18.09 15.28 6.35
N THR A 50 19.19 14.62 6.67
CA THR A 50 20.35 15.29 7.29
C THR A 50 21.01 16.29 6.34
N LYS A 51 21.08 16.00 5.05
CA LYS A 51 21.56 16.95 4.03
C LYS A 51 20.64 18.16 3.86
N SER A 52 19.32 17.98 4.02
CA SER A 52 18.33 19.06 3.80
C SER A 52 18.08 19.92 5.02
N ILE A 53 18.09 19.32 6.23
CA ILE A 53 17.67 19.97 7.48
C ILE A 53 18.88 20.20 8.41
N GLY A 54 19.88 19.31 8.35
CA GLY A 54 21.06 19.32 9.20
C GLY A 54 21.22 18.04 10.01
N GLU A 55 22.43 17.80 10.51
CA GLU A 55 22.83 16.58 11.21
C GLU A 55 21.98 16.27 12.48
N TRP A 56 21.48 17.28 13.15
CA TRP A 56 20.63 17.10 14.35
C TRP A 56 19.31 16.39 14.03
N SER A 57 18.82 16.49 12.78
CA SER A 57 17.56 15.83 12.36
C SER A 57 17.61 14.31 12.47
N LYS A 58 18.81 13.73 12.44
CA LYS A 58 19.06 12.30 12.62
C LYS A 58 18.42 11.74 13.91
N TRP A 59 18.50 12.48 15.01
CA TRP A 59 17.94 12.08 16.30
C TRP A 59 16.41 12.02 16.32
N ILE A 60 15.76 12.74 15.43
CA ILE A 60 14.30 12.74 15.27
C ILE A 60 13.88 11.72 14.21
N ILE A 61 14.57 11.68 13.08
CA ILE A 61 14.19 10.84 11.92
C ILE A 61 14.32 9.34 12.23
N ILE A 62 15.36 8.92 12.95
CA ILE A 62 15.54 7.50 13.28
C ILE A 62 14.40 6.97 14.14
N PRO A 63 14.06 7.57 15.30
CA PRO A 63 12.92 7.13 16.09
C PRO A 63 11.58 7.24 15.35
N ALA A 64 11.40 8.28 14.55
CA ALA A 64 10.18 8.46 13.75
C ALA A 64 10.03 7.36 12.69
N ALA A 65 11.10 7.03 11.96
CA ALA A 65 11.10 5.94 11.00
C ALA A 65 10.82 4.59 11.66
N PHE A 66 11.47 4.32 12.81
CA PHE A 66 11.21 3.12 13.60
C PHE A 66 9.74 3.05 14.04
N ALA A 67 9.19 4.11 14.63
CA ALA A 67 7.81 4.16 15.10
C ALA A 67 6.82 3.95 13.94
N ALA A 68 7.07 4.57 12.79
CA ALA A 68 6.23 4.40 11.59
C ALA A 68 6.24 2.96 11.10
N MET A 69 7.40 2.35 10.95
CA MET A 69 7.54 0.95 10.50
C MET A 69 6.92 -0.02 11.50
N PHE A 70 7.15 0.19 12.79
CA PHE A 70 6.60 -0.64 13.86
C PHE A 70 5.07 -0.57 13.91
N SER A 71 4.51 0.65 13.87
CA SER A 71 3.06 0.87 13.82
C SER A 71 2.42 0.20 12.60
N THR A 72 3.03 0.37 11.42
CA THR A 72 2.54 -0.26 10.18
C THR A 72 2.56 -1.78 10.28
N THR A 73 3.63 -2.36 10.84
CA THR A 73 3.74 -3.81 11.02
C THR A 73 2.63 -4.34 11.93
N ILE A 74 2.38 -3.69 13.07
CA ILE A 74 1.28 -4.08 13.98
C ILE A 74 -0.07 -3.99 13.27
N THR A 75 -0.30 -2.90 12.55
CA THR A 75 -1.56 -2.69 11.81
C THR A 75 -1.76 -3.79 10.75
N CYS A 76 -0.73 -4.16 10.00
CA CYS A 76 -0.81 -5.23 9.02
C CYS A 76 -1.05 -6.60 9.66
N LEU A 77 -0.39 -6.88 10.81
CA LEU A 77 -0.58 -8.13 11.55
C LEU A 77 -2.01 -8.31 12.09
N ASP A 78 -2.72 -7.23 12.38
CA ASP A 78 -4.14 -7.30 12.78
C ASP A 78 -5.10 -7.23 11.58
N ALA A 79 -4.90 -6.29 10.67
CA ALA A 79 -5.86 -5.97 9.62
C ALA A 79 -6.02 -7.09 8.59
N TYR A 80 -4.93 -7.70 8.12
CA TYR A 80 -5.01 -8.75 7.10
C TYR A 80 -5.69 -10.03 7.61
N PRO A 81 -5.30 -10.63 8.75
CA PRO A 81 -5.97 -11.79 9.30
C PRO A 81 -7.44 -11.53 9.62
N ARG A 82 -7.76 -10.33 10.11
CA ARG A 82 -9.13 -9.91 10.41
C ARG A 82 -9.99 -9.85 9.14
N SER A 83 -9.48 -9.22 8.09
CA SER A 83 -10.17 -9.11 6.80
C SER A 83 -10.41 -10.48 6.16
N ILE A 84 -9.38 -11.35 6.15
CA ILE A 84 -9.50 -12.70 5.58
C ILE A 84 -10.47 -13.55 6.41
N SER A 85 -10.42 -13.48 7.74
CA SER A 85 -11.36 -14.18 8.62
C SER A 85 -12.80 -13.74 8.38
N ALA A 86 -13.05 -12.45 8.20
CA ALA A 86 -14.36 -11.89 7.89
C ALA A 86 -14.87 -12.37 6.53
N ILE A 87 -14.06 -12.31 5.48
CA ILE A 87 -14.39 -12.81 4.13
C ILE A 87 -14.73 -14.32 4.20
N GLN A 88 -13.92 -15.10 4.90
CA GLN A 88 -14.16 -16.53 5.05
C GLN A 88 -15.47 -16.82 5.83
N GLY A 89 -15.81 -15.99 6.81
CA GLY A 89 -17.08 -16.04 7.52
C GLY A 89 -18.26 -15.83 6.58
N LEU A 90 -18.21 -14.78 5.76
CA LEU A 90 -19.23 -14.48 4.76
C LEU A 90 -19.44 -15.59 3.74
N LEU A 91 -18.35 -16.15 3.20
CA LEU A 91 -18.42 -17.26 2.25
C LEU A 91 -19.04 -18.52 2.85
N ARG A 92 -19.00 -18.66 4.17
CA ARG A 92 -19.64 -19.77 4.91
C ARG A 92 -21.05 -19.45 5.38
N GLY A 93 -21.61 -18.28 5.03
CA GLY A 93 -22.97 -17.88 5.41
C GLY A 93 -23.14 -17.51 6.88
N THR A 94 -22.04 -17.15 7.58
CA THR A 94 -22.13 -16.61 8.94
C THR A 94 -22.37 -15.11 8.86
N ASP A 95 -23.37 -14.61 9.61
CA ASP A 95 -23.72 -13.19 9.62
C ASP A 95 -22.54 -12.28 10.04
N PHE A 96 -22.45 -11.14 9.36
CA PHE A 96 -21.56 -10.05 9.73
C PHE A 96 -21.97 -9.51 11.10
N GLY A 97 -21.05 -9.51 12.07
CA GLY A 97 -21.22 -8.72 13.27
C GLY A 97 -21.13 -9.43 14.61
N HIS A 98 -21.06 -10.74 14.64
CA HIS A 98 -20.82 -11.48 15.88
C HIS A 98 -19.33 -11.84 16.03
N MET A 99 -18.47 -10.81 16.23
CA MET A 99 -17.04 -11.00 16.51
C MET A 99 -16.77 -11.81 17.81
N ASP A 100 -17.80 -12.17 18.55
CA ASP A 100 -17.71 -12.90 19.83
C ASP A 100 -17.80 -14.42 19.70
N SER A 101 -17.99 -14.96 18.51
CA SER A 101 -18.04 -16.41 18.36
C SER A 101 -16.64 -17.03 18.48
N LYS A 102 -16.51 -18.12 19.25
CA LYS A 102 -15.25 -18.88 19.34
C LYS A 102 -14.70 -19.28 17.96
N ALA A 103 -15.58 -19.55 17.01
CA ALA A 103 -15.23 -19.93 15.66
C ALA A 103 -14.53 -18.78 14.89
N GLU A 104 -14.98 -17.55 15.06
CA GLU A 104 -14.37 -16.38 14.41
C GLU A 104 -13.01 -16.04 15.01
N ARG A 105 -12.91 -16.09 16.33
CA ARG A 105 -11.65 -15.93 17.03
C ARG A 105 -10.61 -16.97 16.62
N ASN A 106 -11.01 -18.23 16.48
CA ASN A 106 -10.13 -19.29 16.01
C ASN A 106 -9.67 -19.06 14.55
N ARG A 107 -10.57 -18.64 13.66
CA ARG A 107 -10.20 -18.29 12.27
C ARG A 107 -9.20 -17.16 12.23
N PHE A 108 -9.46 -16.09 12.99
CA PHE A 108 -8.53 -14.95 13.09
C PHE A 108 -7.15 -15.40 13.61
N GLN A 109 -7.09 -16.20 14.66
CA GLN A 109 -5.82 -16.71 15.20
C GLN A 109 -5.07 -17.56 14.19
N ILE A 110 -5.75 -18.44 13.47
CA ILE A 110 -5.13 -19.26 12.41
C ILE A 110 -4.52 -18.39 11.33
N TRP A 111 -5.28 -17.41 10.81
CA TRP A 111 -4.79 -16.51 9.78
C TRP A 111 -3.66 -15.61 10.28
N MET A 112 -3.70 -15.18 11.53
CA MET A 112 -2.61 -14.42 12.16
C MET A 112 -1.32 -15.24 12.24
N ILE A 113 -1.41 -16.48 12.69
CA ILE A 113 -0.26 -17.39 12.75
C ILE A 113 0.30 -17.65 11.36
N LEU A 114 -0.55 -17.95 10.38
CA LEU A 114 -0.13 -18.15 8.99
C LEU A 114 0.58 -16.91 8.43
N HIS A 115 0.05 -15.72 8.71
CA HIS A 115 0.65 -14.46 8.27
C HIS A 115 2.04 -14.22 8.89
N ILE A 116 2.20 -14.51 10.19
CA ILE A 116 3.49 -14.41 10.88
C ILE A 116 4.50 -15.39 10.26
N PHE A 117 4.10 -16.65 10.04
CA PHE A 117 4.95 -17.64 9.40
C PHE A 117 5.35 -17.26 7.98
N ALA A 118 4.41 -16.80 7.18
CA ALA A 118 4.68 -16.34 5.82
C ALA A 118 5.66 -15.17 5.80
N SER A 119 5.50 -14.20 6.71
CA SER A 119 6.41 -13.06 6.86
C SER A 119 7.81 -13.51 7.28
N PHE A 120 7.89 -14.48 8.20
CA PHE A 120 9.17 -15.04 8.63
C PHE A 120 9.88 -15.77 7.50
N ILE A 121 9.17 -16.59 6.73
CA ILE A 121 9.72 -17.27 5.55
C ILE A 121 10.21 -16.24 4.52
N ALA A 122 9.44 -15.19 4.25
CA ALA A 122 9.85 -14.12 3.35
C ALA A 122 11.16 -13.44 3.80
N LEU A 123 11.31 -13.19 5.11
CA LEU A 123 12.55 -12.67 5.68
C LEU A 123 13.73 -13.63 5.54
N LEU A 124 13.51 -14.93 5.71
CA LEU A 124 14.56 -15.94 5.51
C LEU A 124 15.02 -15.97 4.04
N ILE A 125 14.08 -15.94 3.10
CA ILE A 125 14.39 -15.86 1.67
C ILE A 125 15.17 -14.59 1.35
N ALA A 126 14.75 -13.44 1.88
CA ALA A 126 15.48 -12.19 1.71
C ALA A 126 16.91 -12.26 2.27
N ARG A 127 17.10 -12.93 3.41
CA ARG A 127 18.42 -13.11 4.04
C ARG A 127 19.32 -14.09 3.27
N SER A 128 18.76 -15.10 2.61
CA SER A 128 19.53 -16.08 1.83
C SER A 128 20.18 -15.52 0.56
N GLY A 129 19.94 -14.24 0.25
CA GLY A 129 20.57 -13.51 -0.84
C GLY A 129 19.94 -13.75 -2.22
N GLY A 130 18.85 -14.52 -2.29
CA GLY A 130 18.14 -14.78 -3.58
C GLY A 130 17.25 -13.62 -4.01
N VAL A 131 16.62 -12.93 -3.05
CA VAL A 131 15.68 -11.83 -3.31
C VAL A 131 15.87 -10.76 -2.26
N GLY A 132 16.11 -9.53 -2.67
CA GLY A 132 16.28 -8.40 -1.76
C GLY A 132 14.96 -7.89 -1.17
N VAL A 133 15.01 -7.21 -0.03
CA VAL A 133 13.84 -6.52 0.53
C VAL A 133 13.21 -5.55 -0.47
N LYS A 134 14.05 -4.90 -1.31
CA LYS A 134 13.63 -4.03 -2.42
C LYS A 134 12.70 -4.77 -3.40
N ASP A 135 13.02 -6.02 -3.74
CA ASP A 135 12.25 -6.80 -4.72
C ASP A 135 10.88 -7.19 -4.16
N PHE A 136 10.79 -7.50 -2.86
CA PHE A 136 9.51 -7.71 -2.19
C PHE A 136 8.66 -6.45 -2.19
N VAL A 137 9.25 -5.30 -1.85
CA VAL A 137 8.54 -4.01 -1.88
C VAL A 137 8.07 -3.69 -3.30
N PHE A 138 8.94 -3.87 -4.29
CA PHE A 138 8.60 -3.65 -5.69
C PHE A 138 7.47 -4.58 -6.16
N ALA A 139 7.53 -5.87 -5.83
CA ALA A 139 6.48 -6.83 -6.15
C ALA A 139 5.15 -6.48 -5.49
N ALA A 140 5.16 -6.08 -4.21
CA ALA A 140 3.96 -5.66 -3.49
C ALA A 140 3.34 -4.38 -4.09
N MET A 141 4.16 -3.39 -4.42
CA MET A 141 3.72 -2.15 -5.06
C MET A 141 3.12 -2.42 -6.44
N THR A 142 3.80 -3.25 -7.24
CA THR A 142 3.33 -3.66 -8.58
C THR A 142 2.01 -4.41 -8.49
N GLY A 143 1.90 -5.38 -7.58
CA GLY A 143 0.67 -6.12 -7.34
C GLY A 143 -0.50 -5.22 -6.92
N SER A 144 -0.26 -4.31 -5.99
CA SER A 144 -1.26 -3.33 -5.56
C SER A 144 -1.70 -2.41 -6.71
N PHE A 145 -0.76 -1.97 -7.53
CA PHE A 145 -1.03 -1.13 -8.68
C PHE A 145 -1.87 -1.87 -9.76
N LEU A 146 -1.54 -3.10 -10.07
CA LEU A 146 -2.26 -3.91 -11.06
C LEU A 146 -3.67 -4.29 -10.59
N THR A 147 -3.90 -4.40 -9.29
CA THR A 147 -5.23 -4.69 -8.72
C THR A 147 -6.09 -3.43 -8.54
N ALA A 148 -5.51 -2.23 -8.61
CA ALA A 148 -6.23 -0.98 -8.40
C ALA A 148 -7.44 -0.78 -9.33
N PRO A 149 -7.38 -1.08 -10.65
CA PRO A 149 -8.55 -0.96 -11.53
C PRO A 149 -9.71 -1.88 -11.11
N LEU A 150 -9.38 -3.11 -10.66
CA LEU A 150 -10.37 -4.07 -10.18
C LEU A 150 -11.11 -3.53 -8.95
N PHE A 151 -10.36 -3.04 -7.95
CA PHE A 151 -10.96 -2.47 -6.74
C PHE A 151 -11.75 -1.19 -7.04
N ALA A 152 -11.27 -0.35 -7.95
CA ALA A 152 -12.01 0.84 -8.38
C ALA A 152 -13.34 0.46 -9.03
N TRP A 153 -13.35 -0.55 -9.92
CA TRP A 153 -14.55 -1.06 -10.54
C TRP A 153 -15.53 -1.63 -9.51
N MET A 154 -15.05 -2.49 -8.60
CA MET A 154 -15.88 -3.07 -7.53
C MET A 154 -16.49 -2.00 -6.63
N ALA A 155 -15.73 -0.96 -6.28
CA ALA A 155 -16.23 0.16 -5.50
C ALA A 155 -17.35 0.92 -6.24
N MET A 156 -17.18 1.17 -7.55
CA MET A 156 -18.18 1.81 -8.38
C MET A 156 -19.47 0.96 -8.47
N ASP A 157 -19.33 -0.36 -8.65
CA ASP A 157 -20.45 -1.27 -8.72
C ASP A 157 -21.21 -1.32 -7.38
N THR A 158 -20.51 -1.39 -6.28
CA THR A 158 -21.08 -1.39 -4.92
C THR A 158 -21.91 -0.14 -4.66
N ILE A 159 -21.43 1.04 -5.00
CA ILE A 159 -22.16 2.31 -4.78
C ILE A 159 -23.39 2.40 -5.69
N ASN A 160 -23.34 1.83 -6.89
CA ASN A 160 -24.48 1.81 -7.83
C ASN A 160 -25.48 0.66 -7.54
N SER A 161 -25.15 -0.24 -6.61
CA SER A 161 -25.98 -1.38 -6.30
C SER A 161 -27.34 -0.98 -5.72
N LYS A 162 -28.33 -1.88 -5.82
CA LYS A 162 -29.68 -1.69 -5.23
C LYS A 162 -29.67 -1.56 -3.70
N LEU A 163 -28.60 -1.98 -3.06
CA LEU A 163 -28.42 -1.91 -1.61
C LEU A 163 -28.18 -0.49 -1.09
N VAL A 164 -27.72 0.41 -1.97
CA VAL A 164 -27.45 1.82 -1.62
C VAL A 164 -28.69 2.66 -1.95
N PRO A 165 -29.28 3.40 -0.98
CA PRO A 165 -30.39 4.30 -1.22
C PRO A 165 -30.07 5.31 -2.34
N ILE A 166 -31.04 5.62 -3.20
CA ILE A 166 -30.87 6.49 -4.38
C ILE A 166 -30.30 7.85 -3.98
N LYS A 167 -30.69 8.38 -2.81
CA LYS A 167 -30.20 9.66 -2.27
C LYS A 167 -28.69 9.67 -2.01
N ASN A 168 -28.09 8.51 -1.76
CA ASN A 168 -26.68 8.37 -1.41
C ASN A 168 -25.82 7.90 -2.60
N ARG A 169 -26.43 7.68 -3.77
CA ARG A 169 -25.69 7.39 -5.01
C ARG A 169 -25.08 8.67 -5.55
N TYR A 170 -23.93 8.56 -6.20
CA TYR A 170 -23.30 9.74 -6.78
C TYR A 170 -24.06 10.22 -8.02
N GLY A 171 -24.06 11.55 -8.18
CA GLY A 171 -24.64 12.21 -9.35
C GLY A 171 -23.85 11.93 -10.64
N LEU A 172 -24.40 12.32 -11.76
CA LEU A 172 -23.84 12.10 -13.10
C LEU A 172 -22.39 12.58 -13.21
N PHE A 173 -22.08 13.75 -12.65
CA PHE A 173 -20.74 14.33 -12.67
C PHE A 173 -19.69 13.43 -12.01
N LEU A 174 -19.94 12.96 -10.79
CA LEU A 174 -19.04 12.05 -10.09
C LEU A 174 -18.91 10.71 -10.81
N LYS A 175 -20.00 10.21 -11.38
CA LYS A 175 -19.99 8.98 -12.18
C LYS A 175 -19.07 9.11 -13.40
N THR A 176 -19.12 10.23 -14.12
CA THR A 176 -18.26 10.48 -15.27
C THR A 176 -16.79 10.54 -14.86
N ILE A 177 -16.45 11.27 -13.79
CA ILE A 177 -15.07 11.34 -13.27
C ILE A 177 -14.58 9.96 -12.86
N SER A 178 -15.42 9.16 -12.19
CA SER A 178 -15.06 7.80 -11.77
C SER A 178 -14.75 6.90 -12.96
N TRP A 179 -15.53 7.00 -14.06
CA TRP A 179 -15.26 6.25 -15.28
C TRP A 179 -13.96 6.69 -15.96
N ILE A 180 -13.70 7.99 -16.02
CA ILE A 180 -12.43 8.52 -16.55
C ILE A 180 -11.27 8.00 -15.73
N GLY A 181 -11.35 8.02 -14.40
CA GLY A 181 -10.34 7.49 -13.51
C GLY A 181 -10.12 5.99 -13.69
N LEU A 182 -11.19 5.21 -13.84
CA LEU A 182 -11.11 3.76 -14.06
C LEU A 182 -10.44 3.45 -15.41
N ILE A 183 -10.80 4.14 -16.47
CA ILE A 183 -10.19 3.98 -17.81
C ILE A 183 -8.71 4.33 -17.75
N PHE A 184 -8.35 5.43 -17.09
CA PHE A 184 -6.96 5.86 -16.92
C PHE A 184 -6.15 4.81 -16.17
N LEU A 185 -6.64 4.32 -15.02
CA LEU A 185 -5.97 3.29 -14.22
C LEU A 185 -5.79 1.98 -15.01
N THR A 186 -6.84 1.57 -15.75
CA THR A 186 -6.80 0.35 -16.56
C THR A 186 -5.79 0.48 -17.70
N LEU A 187 -5.82 1.60 -18.43
CA LEU A 187 -4.88 1.86 -19.53
C LEU A 187 -3.44 1.87 -19.03
N PHE A 188 -3.20 2.55 -17.91
CA PHE A 188 -1.86 2.65 -17.34
C PHE A 188 -1.35 1.31 -16.83
N SER A 189 -2.23 0.49 -16.22
CA SER A 189 -1.89 -0.88 -15.80
C SER A 189 -1.57 -1.78 -17.00
N LEU A 190 -2.31 -1.67 -18.08
CA LEU A 190 -2.05 -2.41 -19.32
C LEU A 190 -0.73 -1.99 -19.99
N LEU A 191 -0.44 -0.70 -20.04
CA LEU A 191 0.83 -0.17 -20.53
C LEU A 191 2.01 -0.67 -19.69
N PHE A 192 1.86 -0.71 -18.37
CA PHE A 192 2.88 -1.23 -17.46
C PHE A 192 3.14 -2.73 -17.72
N ILE A 193 2.10 -3.55 -17.88
CA ILE A 193 2.21 -4.95 -18.22
C ILE A 193 2.89 -5.11 -19.58
N ALA A 194 2.44 -4.36 -20.59
CA ALA A 194 3.01 -4.42 -21.94
C ALA A 194 4.51 -4.07 -21.93
N ASN A 195 4.89 -3.01 -21.22
CA ASN A 195 6.31 -2.65 -21.10
C ASN A 195 7.13 -3.71 -20.33
N SER A 196 6.57 -4.32 -19.29
CA SER A 196 7.25 -5.32 -18.47
C SER A 196 7.45 -6.66 -19.21
N PHE A 197 6.48 -7.08 -20.04
CA PHE A 197 6.52 -8.36 -20.73
C PHE A 197 7.09 -8.27 -22.15
N PHE A 198 6.83 -7.19 -22.87
CA PHE A 198 7.21 -7.05 -24.28
C PHE A 198 8.41 -6.12 -24.49
N GLY A 199 8.96 -5.51 -23.43
CA GLY A 199 10.12 -4.64 -23.53
C GLY A 199 9.91 -3.45 -24.48
N ILE A 200 8.66 -2.97 -24.60
CA ILE A 200 8.32 -1.79 -25.39
C ILE A 200 8.94 -0.60 -24.65
N GLY A 201 10.19 -0.29 -24.94
CA GLY A 201 10.95 0.78 -24.29
C GLY A 201 10.26 2.13 -24.44
N ILE A 202 9.35 2.42 -23.50
CA ILE A 202 8.77 3.75 -23.27
C ILE A 202 9.70 4.44 -22.28
N TYR A 203 10.92 4.79 -22.72
CA TYR A 203 11.85 5.68 -22.04
C TYR A 203 12.27 6.78 -22.98
#